data_b1c62a45da7c5bcc6698d883930b8df2
#
_entry.id   b1c62a45da7c5bcc6698d883930b8df2
#
_cell.length_a   1.000
_cell.length_b   1.000
_cell.length_c   1.000
_cell.angle_alpha   90.00
_cell.angle_beta   90.00
_cell.angle_gamma   90.00
#
_symmetry.space_group_name_H-M   'P 1'
#
loop_
_entity.id
_entity.type
_entity.pdbx_description
1 polymer ?
#
loop_
_entity_poly.entity_id
_entity_poly.type
_entity_poly.pdbx_seq_one_letter_code
_entity_poly.pdbx_strand_id
1 'polypeptide(L)'
;MILSKLIKFVTLSVVALTVMPCIVAAGPNVAVLAFGLVGSESVFESEAKGAAAILAQRLGAHDVVARPNTKTRRDVTIEAIGAAVRTAVDKMDRENDLLALILTSHGSPDGVAVEAGRRVEILSPSALASTLGSVGVRHRIIISACYSGVFLRPLANDDSLVITAADAKHSSFGCQDKVKWTYFGDAFFNTALRRTADLRQAFNEARAIVRQRELHYHLVPSNPQIAGGKNIDALLGETGGAQAIGHQP
;
A
#
# COMPACT_ATOMS: atom_id res chain seq x y z
N MET A 1 -32.29 -38.92 -79.01
CA MET A 1 -32.07 -37.54 -78.58
C MET A 1 -32.31 -37.52 -77.07
N ILE A 2 -31.25 -37.77 -76.30
CA ILE A 2 -31.32 -37.94 -74.81
C ILE A 2 -30.64 -36.70 -74.16
N LEU A 3 -31.44 -35.85 -73.47
CA LEU A 3 -31.01 -34.67 -72.83
C LEU A 3 -30.52 -35.04 -71.42
N SER A 4 -29.17 -34.96 -71.15
CA SER A 4 -28.57 -35.18 -69.86
C SER A 4 -28.70 -33.90 -69.05
N LYS A 5 -29.40 -33.95 -67.88
CA LYS A 5 -29.49 -32.88 -66.93
C LYS A 5 -28.28 -33.03 -65.94
N LEU A 6 -27.35 -32.07 -66.00
CA LEU A 6 -26.26 -31.93 -65.03
C LEU A 6 -26.80 -31.26 -63.76
N ILE A 7 -26.85 -32.00 -62.66
CA ILE A 7 -27.17 -31.46 -61.34
C ILE A 7 -25.84 -30.98 -60.70
N LYS A 8 -25.71 -29.65 -60.51
CA LYS A 8 -24.58 -29.07 -59.77
C LYS A 8 -24.89 -29.14 -58.28
N PHE A 9 -24.12 -29.94 -57.54
CA PHE A 9 -24.11 -29.90 -56.08
C PHE A 9 -23.32 -28.69 -55.61
N VAL A 10 -23.97 -27.73 -54.95
CA VAL A 10 -23.32 -26.62 -54.23
C VAL A 10 -23.09 -27.12 -52.82
N THR A 11 -21.86 -27.40 -52.49
CA THR A 11 -21.43 -27.70 -51.10
C THR A 11 -21.32 -26.41 -50.32
N LEU A 12 -22.24 -26.18 -49.38
CA LEU A 12 -22.19 -25.07 -48.47
C LEU A 12 -21.23 -25.42 -47.31
N SER A 13 -20.01 -24.86 -47.32
CA SER A 13 -19.05 -24.98 -46.19
C SER A 13 -19.47 -24.05 -45.08
N VAL A 14 -19.99 -24.62 -44.00
CA VAL A 14 -20.27 -23.88 -42.76
C VAL A 14 -18.94 -23.73 -41.99
N VAL A 15 -18.37 -22.53 -41.99
CA VAL A 15 -17.24 -22.17 -41.13
C VAL A 15 -17.80 -21.93 -39.74
N ALA A 16 -17.57 -22.88 -38.84
CA ALA A 16 -17.89 -22.71 -37.41
C ALA A 16 -16.88 -21.74 -36.80
N LEU A 17 -17.29 -20.52 -36.52
CA LEU A 17 -16.51 -19.54 -35.77
C LEU A 17 -16.50 -19.95 -34.28
N THR A 18 -15.46 -20.60 -33.82
CA THR A 18 -15.27 -20.90 -32.40
C THR A 18 -14.90 -19.62 -31.68
N VAL A 19 -15.88 -19.02 -30.99
CA VAL A 19 -15.62 -17.92 -30.03
C VAL A 19 -14.92 -18.55 -28.81
N MET A 20 -13.61 -18.42 -28.73
CA MET A 20 -12.89 -18.72 -27.49
C MET A 20 -13.31 -17.72 -26.40
N PRO A 21 -13.81 -18.19 -25.25
CA PRO A 21 -14.06 -17.27 -24.13
C PRO A 21 -12.72 -16.65 -23.72
N CYS A 22 -12.64 -15.34 -23.80
CA CYS A 22 -11.52 -14.60 -23.22
C CYS A 22 -11.64 -14.75 -21.70
N ILE A 23 -10.81 -15.63 -21.10
CA ILE A 23 -10.69 -15.71 -19.65
C ILE A 23 -9.97 -14.44 -19.23
N VAL A 24 -10.73 -13.44 -18.80
CA VAL A 24 -10.18 -12.29 -18.09
C VAL A 24 -9.64 -12.85 -16.78
N ALA A 25 -8.33 -12.94 -16.66
CA ALA A 25 -7.70 -13.29 -15.40
C ALA A 25 -8.17 -12.28 -14.35
N ALA A 26 -8.77 -12.76 -13.26
CA ALA A 26 -9.10 -11.90 -12.13
C ALA A 26 -7.80 -11.25 -11.64
N GLY A 27 -7.83 -9.93 -11.41
CA GLY A 27 -6.68 -9.25 -10.83
C GLY A 27 -6.33 -9.81 -9.45
N PRO A 28 -5.16 -9.46 -8.90
CA PRO A 28 -4.73 -9.96 -7.59
C PRO A 28 -5.73 -9.56 -6.51
N ASN A 29 -6.02 -10.47 -5.57
CA ASN A 29 -6.71 -10.10 -4.35
C ASN A 29 -5.77 -9.24 -3.49
N VAL A 30 -6.35 -8.24 -2.83
CA VAL A 30 -5.60 -7.36 -1.94
C VAL A 30 -6.18 -7.47 -0.54
N ALA A 31 -5.34 -7.83 0.44
CA ALA A 31 -5.67 -7.69 1.86
C ALA A 31 -5.10 -6.37 2.39
N VAL A 32 -5.90 -5.60 3.13
CA VAL A 32 -5.48 -4.32 3.73
C VAL A 32 -5.50 -4.44 5.26
N LEU A 33 -4.33 -4.31 5.87
CA LEU A 33 -4.16 -4.24 7.32
C LEU A 33 -3.70 -2.83 7.71
N ALA A 34 -4.42 -2.16 8.61
CA ALA A 34 -4.07 -0.82 9.08
C ALA A 34 -4.09 -0.74 10.60
N PHE A 35 -3.00 -0.24 11.17
CA PHE A 35 -2.81 -0.14 12.61
C PHE A 35 -2.44 1.29 13.00
N GLY A 36 -3.25 1.88 13.90
CA GLY A 36 -2.90 3.08 14.67
C GLY A 36 -2.27 2.61 15.98
N LEU A 37 -0.96 2.82 16.15
CA LEU A 37 -0.21 2.11 17.18
C LEU A 37 -0.18 2.84 18.54
N VAL A 38 -0.50 4.13 18.56
CA VAL A 38 -0.54 4.97 19.76
C VAL A 38 -1.97 5.42 20.02
N GLY A 39 -2.51 5.06 21.17
CA GLY A 39 -3.91 5.33 21.52
C GLY A 39 -4.13 6.64 22.29
N SER A 40 -3.06 7.27 22.78
CA SER A 40 -3.14 8.56 23.50
C SER A 40 -3.57 9.71 22.58
N GLU A 41 -3.21 9.66 21.30
CA GLU A 41 -3.59 10.64 20.29
C GLU A 41 -4.57 10.07 19.27
N SER A 42 -5.72 10.71 19.12
CA SER A 42 -6.82 10.25 18.27
C SER A 42 -6.50 10.28 16.75
N VAL A 43 -5.46 11.00 16.34
CA VAL A 43 -5.04 11.08 14.95
C VAL A 43 -4.66 9.71 14.39
N PHE A 44 -3.95 8.88 15.15
CA PHE A 44 -3.52 7.56 14.68
C PHE A 44 -4.69 6.58 14.52
N GLU A 45 -5.69 6.68 15.42
CA GLU A 45 -6.94 5.92 15.26
C GLU A 45 -7.68 6.34 13.99
N SER A 46 -7.89 7.63 13.80
CA SER A 46 -8.65 8.15 12.66
C SER A 46 -7.93 7.95 11.34
N GLU A 47 -6.61 8.11 11.31
CA GLU A 47 -5.80 7.87 10.12
C GLU A 47 -5.80 6.40 9.72
N ALA A 48 -5.57 5.47 10.65
CA ALA A 48 -5.60 4.03 10.34
C ALA A 48 -6.94 3.61 9.73
N LYS A 49 -8.06 4.04 10.32
CA LYS A 49 -9.40 3.73 9.80
C LYS A 49 -9.66 4.35 8.43
N GLY A 50 -9.32 5.62 8.28
CA GLY A 50 -9.53 6.34 7.01
C GLY A 50 -8.63 5.84 5.89
N ALA A 51 -7.36 5.56 6.18
CA ALA A 51 -6.40 5.02 5.24
C ALA A 51 -6.81 3.63 4.76
N ALA A 52 -7.24 2.74 5.67
CA ALA A 52 -7.75 1.42 5.31
C ALA A 52 -8.92 1.50 4.33
N ALA A 53 -9.92 2.34 4.63
CA ALA A 53 -11.10 2.50 3.79
C ALA A 53 -10.76 3.03 2.39
N ILE A 54 -9.91 4.06 2.31
CA ILE A 54 -9.51 4.67 1.03
C ILE A 54 -8.67 3.69 0.21
N LEU A 55 -7.67 3.06 0.83
CA LEU A 55 -6.79 2.12 0.13
C LEU A 55 -7.56 0.89 -0.34
N ALA A 56 -8.46 0.34 0.49
CA ALA A 56 -9.32 -0.77 0.11
C ALA A 56 -10.19 -0.43 -1.11
N GLN A 57 -10.83 0.73 -1.09
CA GLN A 57 -11.64 1.18 -2.23
C GLN A 57 -10.81 1.32 -3.51
N ARG A 58 -9.57 1.85 -3.40
CA ARG A 58 -8.70 2.09 -4.56
C ARG A 58 -8.09 0.83 -5.13
N LEU A 59 -7.78 -0.15 -4.29
CA LEU A 59 -7.19 -1.42 -4.69
C LEU A 59 -8.21 -2.54 -4.90
N GLY A 60 -9.51 -2.27 -4.70
CA GLY A 60 -10.56 -3.30 -4.79
C GLY A 60 -10.43 -4.38 -3.72
N ALA A 61 -9.90 -4.03 -2.53
CA ALA A 61 -9.67 -5.00 -1.46
C ALA A 61 -10.97 -5.39 -0.77
N HIS A 62 -11.15 -6.69 -0.53
CA HIS A 62 -12.30 -7.25 0.19
C HIS A 62 -11.96 -7.69 1.61
N ASP A 63 -10.70 -8.05 1.88
CA ASP A 63 -10.22 -8.37 3.22
C ASP A 63 -9.55 -7.14 3.84
N VAL A 64 -10.27 -6.46 4.75
CA VAL A 64 -9.86 -5.18 5.32
C VAL A 64 -9.93 -5.24 6.83
N VAL A 65 -8.79 -5.03 7.48
CA VAL A 65 -8.67 -4.96 8.93
C VAL A 65 -8.09 -3.61 9.34
N ALA A 66 -8.88 -2.79 10.03
CA ALA A 66 -8.43 -1.56 10.67
C ALA A 66 -8.49 -1.73 12.19
N ARG A 67 -7.33 -1.88 12.82
CA ARG A 67 -7.21 -2.07 14.28
C ARG A 67 -6.31 -1.00 14.89
N PRO A 68 -6.85 0.12 15.31
CA PRO A 68 -6.09 1.11 16.05
C PRO A 68 -6.11 0.83 17.55
N ASN A 69 -5.03 1.18 18.25
CA ASN A 69 -5.08 1.50 19.66
C ASN A 69 -5.91 2.78 19.89
N THR A 70 -6.61 2.83 20.99
CA THR A 70 -7.46 3.96 21.38
C THR A 70 -7.16 4.36 22.84
N LYS A 71 -7.72 5.47 23.32
CA LYS A 71 -7.57 5.90 24.73
C LYS A 71 -8.01 4.81 25.74
N THR A 72 -8.97 3.98 25.35
CA THR A 72 -9.55 2.95 26.24
C THR A 72 -9.14 1.52 25.90
N ARG A 73 -8.63 1.27 24.69
CA ARG A 73 -8.22 -0.05 24.22
C ARG A 73 -6.84 0.02 23.59
N ARG A 74 -5.87 -0.70 24.15
CA ARG A 74 -4.48 -0.76 23.72
C ARG A 74 -4.01 -2.20 23.60
N ASP A 75 -4.70 -2.97 22.75
CA ASP A 75 -4.50 -4.39 22.49
C ASP A 75 -3.75 -4.70 21.18
N VAL A 76 -3.40 -3.66 20.44
CA VAL A 76 -2.50 -3.79 19.28
C VAL A 76 -1.07 -3.77 19.78
N THR A 77 -0.49 -4.95 19.94
CA THR A 77 0.91 -5.18 20.31
C THR A 77 1.72 -5.58 19.07
N ILE A 78 3.04 -5.68 19.20
CA ILE A 78 3.92 -6.18 18.12
C ILE A 78 3.50 -7.60 17.72
N GLU A 79 3.19 -8.46 18.69
CA GLU A 79 2.72 -9.83 18.45
C GLU A 79 1.37 -9.85 17.73
N ALA A 80 0.45 -8.93 18.12
CA ALA A 80 -0.88 -8.83 17.50
C ALA A 80 -0.78 -8.40 16.03
N ILE A 81 0.14 -7.50 15.69
CA ILE A 81 0.44 -7.12 14.30
C ILE A 81 0.92 -8.35 13.53
N GLY A 82 1.92 -9.07 14.05
CA GLY A 82 2.45 -10.29 13.43
C GLY A 82 1.39 -11.38 13.25
N ALA A 83 0.51 -11.58 14.25
CA ALA A 83 -0.60 -12.53 14.16
C ALA A 83 -1.60 -12.13 13.07
N ALA A 84 -1.95 -10.86 12.97
CA ALA A 84 -2.87 -10.36 11.94
C ALA A 84 -2.28 -10.53 10.53
N VAL A 85 -0.99 -10.26 10.35
CA VAL A 85 -0.28 -10.49 9.07
C VAL A 85 -0.35 -11.96 8.70
N ARG A 86 0.00 -12.89 9.59
CA ARG A 86 -0.08 -14.34 9.31
C ARG A 86 -1.51 -14.76 8.95
N THR A 87 -2.50 -14.35 9.74
CA THR A 87 -3.92 -14.69 9.48
C THR A 87 -4.42 -14.22 8.13
N ALA A 88 -3.99 -13.04 7.68
CA ALA A 88 -4.32 -12.53 6.35
C ALA A 88 -3.67 -13.38 5.26
N VAL A 89 -2.36 -13.63 5.40
CA VAL A 89 -1.57 -14.36 4.38
C VAL A 89 -1.95 -15.82 4.26
N ASP A 90 -2.42 -16.47 5.33
CA ASP A 90 -2.88 -17.86 5.30
C ASP A 90 -4.05 -18.10 4.31
N LYS A 91 -4.75 -17.04 3.91
CA LYS A 91 -5.86 -17.08 2.96
C LYS A 91 -5.49 -16.61 1.55
N MET A 92 -4.24 -16.21 1.34
CA MET A 92 -3.78 -15.56 0.11
C MET A 92 -3.04 -16.53 -0.82
N ASP A 93 -3.19 -16.30 -2.11
CA ASP A 93 -2.30 -16.87 -3.13
C ASP A 93 -0.98 -16.09 -3.11
N ARG A 94 0.09 -16.79 -2.71
CA ARG A 94 1.43 -16.18 -2.52
C ARG A 94 2.05 -15.63 -3.80
N GLU A 95 1.63 -16.13 -4.96
CA GLU A 95 2.17 -15.71 -6.26
C GLU A 95 1.41 -14.52 -6.85
N ASN A 96 0.11 -14.43 -6.55
CA ASN A 96 -0.76 -13.49 -7.25
C ASN A 96 -1.36 -12.42 -6.35
N ASP A 97 -1.48 -12.65 -5.02
CA ASP A 97 -2.12 -11.71 -4.12
C ASP A 97 -1.15 -10.70 -3.51
N LEU A 98 -1.69 -9.60 -2.99
CA LEU A 98 -0.95 -8.50 -2.40
C LEU A 98 -1.42 -8.20 -0.98
N LEU A 99 -0.47 -8.06 -0.04
CA LEU A 99 -0.73 -7.53 1.29
C LEU A 99 -0.41 -6.03 1.32
N ALA A 100 -1.35 -5.19 1.71
CA ALA A 100 -1.12 -3.78 2.01
C ALA A 100 -1.11 -3.58 3.54
N LEU A 101 0.01 -3.14 4.09
CA LEU A 101 0.19 -2.88 5.52
C LEU A 101 0.38 -1.39 5.77
N ILE A 102 -0.46 -0.80 6.62
CA ILE A 102 -0.38 0.59 7.03
C ILE A 102 -0.07 0.66 8.52
N LEU A 103 0.99 1.37 8.88
CA LEU A 103 1.35 1.69 10.26
C LEU A 103 1.34 3.20 10.44
N THR A 104 0.57 3.71 11.40
CA THR A 104 0.58 5.13 11.76
C THR A 104 0.87 5.29 13.25
N SER A 105 1.89 6.10 13.59
CA SER A 105 2.45 6.18 14.94
C SER A 105 3.41 7.34 15.11
N HIS A 106 3.90 7.51 16.35
CA HIS A 106 5.18 8.19 16.58
C HIS A 106 6.34 7.33 16.10
N GLY A 107 7.42 7.98 15.67
CA GLY A 107 8.63 7.29 15.22
C GLY A 107 9.90 7.89 15.79
N SER A 108 10.94 7.07 15.82
CA SER A 108 12.31 7.39 16.22
C SER A 108 13.30 6.71 15.27
N PRO A 109 14.62 6.99 15.37
CA PRO A 109 15.65 6.25 14.65
C PRO A 109 15.64 4.73 14.90
N ASP A 110 15.06 4.28 16.01
CA ASP A 110 14.99 2.85 16.40
C ASP A 110 13.75 2.13 15.82
N GLY A 111 12.74 2.87 15.37
CA GLY A 111 11.49 2.33 14.84
C GLY A 111 10.26 3.13 15.21
N VAL A 112 9.10 2.48 15.19
CA VAL A 112 7.81 3.10 15.54
C VAL A 112 7.31 2.64 16.91
N ALA A 113 6.70 3.57 17.65
CA ALA A 113 6.13 3.32 18.97
C ALA A 113 4.85 2.49 18.88
N VAL A 114 4.68 1.54 19.79
CA VAL A 114 3.48 0.72 19.97
C VAL A 114 3.05 0.80 21.44
N GLU A 115 1.89 1.40 21.68
CA GLU A 115 1.30 1.44 23.05
C GLU A 115 0.60 0.11 23.35
N ALA A 116 1.28 -0.80 24.04
CA ALA A 116 0.76 -2.09 24.47
C ALA A 116 0.28 -2.00 25.95
N GLY A 117 -1.00 -1.79 26.17
CA GLY A 117 -1.53 -1.56 27.52
C GLY A 117 -0.98 -0.29 28.16
N ARG A 118 -0.12 -0.44 29.19
CA ARG A 118 0.56 0.67 29.87
C ARG A 118 2.02 0.84 29.45
N ARG A 119 2.52 0.01 28.55
CA ARG A 119 3.92 0.05 28.06
C ARG A 119 3.96 0.66 26.69
N VAL A 120 5.10 1.26 26.37
CA VAL A 120 5.45 1.65 25.02
C VAL A 120 6.59 0.73 24.58
N GLU A 121 6.36 0.00 23.51
CA GLU A 121 7.33 -0.84 22.84
C GLU A 121 7.77 -0.17 21.53
N ILE A 122 8.91 -0.57 21.00
CA ILE A 122 9.40 -0.10 19.70
C ILE A 122 9.36 -1.26 18.70
N LEU A 123 8.53 -1.13 17.68
CA LEU A 123 8.58 -2.02 16.52
C LEU A 123 9.76 -1.58 15.64
N SER A 124 10.86 -2.31 15.76
CA SER A 124 12.08 -2.01 15.00
C SER A 124 11.95 -2.42 13.52
N PRO A 125 12.76 -1.81 12.62
CA PRO A 125 12.81 -2.21 11.22
C PRO A 125 13.13 -3.69 11.00
N SER A 126 14.06 -4.25 11.81
CA SER A 126 14.43 -5.66 11.72
C SER A 126 13.33 -6.61 12.19
N ALA A 127 12.58 -6.26 13.24
CA ALA A 127 11.44 -7.06 13.71
C ALA A 127 10.32 -7.10 12.66
N LEU A 128 10.01 -5.97 12.04
CA LEU A 128 9.02 -5.92 10.96
C LEU A 128 9.51 -6.69 9.72
N ALA A 129 10.78 -6.56 9.34
CA ALA A 129 11.37 -7.32 8.25
C ALA A 129 11.29 -8.84 8.48
N SER A 130 11.59 -9.31 9.70
CA SER A 130 11.44 -10.72 10.06
C SER A 130 9.99 -11.20 9.96
N THR A 131 9.04 -10.39 10.41
CA THR A 131 7.61 -10.72 10.33
C THR A 131 7.15 -10.87 8.87
N LEU A 132 7.51 -9.92 8.01
CA LEU A 132 7.07 -9.90 6.60
C LEU A 132 7.86 -10.90 5.74
N GLY A 133 9.15 -11.08 5.99
CA GLY A 133 9.99 -12.06 5.28
C GLY A 133 9.55 -13.50 5.49
N SER A 134 8.88 -13.80 6.62
CA SER A 134 8.38 -15.15 6.92
C SER A 134 7.09 -15.52 6.18
N VAL A 135 6.37 -14.56 5.59
CA VAL A 135 5.03 -14.80 5.03
C VAL A 135 5.01 -15.05 3.51
N GLY A 136 6.04 -14.65 2.78
CA GLY A 136 6.25 -15.04 1.38
C GLY A 136 5.22 -14.53 0.37
N VAL A 137 4.56 -13.40 0.64
CA VAL A 137 3.67 -12.70 -0.30
C VAL A 137 4.26 -11.36 -0.68
N ARG A 138 3.88 -10.82 -1.83
CA ARG A 138 4.23 -9.44 -2.19
C ARG A 138 3.49 -8.47 -1.29
N HIS A 139 4.16 -7.38 -0.90
CA HIS A 139 3.53 -6.44 0.02
C HIS A 139 3.86 -4.97 -0.26
N ARG A 140 2.88 -4.13 0.02
CA ARG A 140 2.96 -2.67 0.04
C ARG A 140 2.90 -2.21 1.48
N ILE A 141 3.94 -1.51 1.94
CA ILE A 141 4.07 -1.06 3.32
C ILE A 141 4.05 0.46 3.33
N ILE A 142 3.12 1.06 4.07
CA ILE A 142 3.03 2.50 4.24
C ILE A 142 3.23 2.81 5.72
N ILE A 143 4.27 3.59 6.05
CA ILE A 143 4.61 3.96 7.42
C ILE A 143 4.49 5.47 7.59
N SER A 144 3.42 5.89 8.24
CA SER A 144 3.14 7.28 8.57
C SER A 144 3.66 7.60 9.97
N ALA A 145 4.96 7.94 10.05
CA ALA A 145 5.66 8.24 11.30
C ALA A 145 6.89 9.12 11.05
N CYS A 146 7.36 9.78 12.11
CA CYS A 146 8.67 10.42 12.13
C CYS A 146 9.77 9.38 11.89
N TYR A 147 10.88 9.77 11.30
CA TYR A 147 12.05 8.90 11.03
C TYR A 147 11.75 7.60 10.29
N SER A 148 10.56 7.47 9.69
CA SER A 148 10.09 6.22 9.07
C SER A 148 10.98 5.71 7.92
N GLY A 149 11.84 6.54 7.36
CA GLY A 149 12.85 6.13 6.38
C GLY A 149 13.85 5.07 6.87
N VAL A 150 13.97 4.85 8.19
CA VAL A 150 14.77 3.73 8.75
C VAL A 150 14.27 2.36 8.31
N PHE A 151 13.01 2.26 7.92
CA PHE A 151 12.37 1.04 7.42
C PHE A 151 12.66 0.73 5.95
N LEU A 152 13.10 1.70 5.15
CA LEU A 152 13.29 1.50 3.70
C LEU A 152 14.31 0.39 3.41
N ARG A 153 15.53 0.54 3.90
CA ARG A 153 16.61 -0.39 3.58
C ARG A 153 16.33 -1.84 4.02
N PRO A 154 15.77 -2.10 5.21
CA PRO A 154 15.46 -3.47 5.63
C PRO A 154 14.27 -4.11 4.92
N LEU A 155 13.32 -3.31 4.39
CA LEU A 155 12.05 -3.82 3.88
C LEU A 155 11.93 -3.75 2.36
N ALA A 156 12.51 -2.74 1.70
CA ALA A 156 12.32 -2.53 0.27
C ALA A 156 13.12 -3.53 -0.56
N ASN A 157 12.44 -4.23 -1.46
CA ASN A 157 13.01 -5.13 -2.46
C ASN A 157 12.04 -5.23 -3.66
N ASP A 158 12.32 -6.10 -4.63
CA ASP A 158 11.48 -6.20 -5.84
C ASP A 158 10.03 -6.63 -5.53
N ASP A 159 9.80 -7.43 -4.49
CA ASP A 159 8.47 -7.89 -4.05
C ASP A 159 7.88 -7.04 -2.90
N SER A 160 8.56 -5.98 -2.49
CA SER A 160 8.16 -5.13 -1.38
C SER A 160 8.26 -3.65 -1.75
N LEU A 161 7.12 -2.97 -1.90
CA LEU A 161 7.03 -1.53 -2.05
C LEU A 161 6.90 -0.88 -0.67
N VAL A 162 7.84 0.00 -0.32
CA VAL A 162 7.83 0.72 0.97
C VAL A 162 7.67 2.21 0.74
N ILE A 163 6.70 2.82 1.43
CA ILE A 163 6.40 4.25 1.40
C ILE A 163 6.50 4.78 2.84
N THR A 164 7.21 5.89 3.04
CA THR A 164 7.45 6.48 4.36
C THR A 164 7.13 7.98 4.38
N ALA A 165 6.59 8.45 5.52
CA ALA A 165 6.21 9.85 5.72
C ALA A 165 7.41 10.77 5.95
N ALA A 166 8.57 10.23 6.29
CA ALA A 166 9.80 10.97 6.49
C ALA A 166 11.00 10.13 6.04
N ASP A 167 12.17 10.76 5.88
CA ASP A 167 13.42 10.05 5.76
C ASP A 167 13.92 9.52 7.15
N ALA A 168 15.10 8.90 7.16
CA ALA A 168 15.67 8.29 8.38
C ALA A 168 16.19 9.31 9.41
N LYS A 169 16.19 10.61 9.09
CA LYS A 169 16.83 11.66 9.91
C LYS A 169 15.88 12.76 10.35
N HIS A 170 14.68 12.79 9.78
CA HIS A 170 13.75 13.90 9.99
C HIS A 170 12.41 13.45 10.58
N SER A 171 11.77 14.39 11.28
CA SER A 171 10.42 14.21 11.78
C SER A 171 9.40 14.43 10.67
N SER A 172 8.24 13.78 10.78
CA SER A 172 7.00 14.11 10.10
C SER A 172 6.12 14.98 11.01
N PHE A 173 5.00 15.52 10.51
CA PHE A 173 4.20 16.49 11.24
C PHE A 173 2.71 16.13 11.28
N GLY A 174 1.96 16.81 12.18
CA GLY A 174 0.52 16.65 12.30
C GLY A 174 0.09 15.53 13.25
N CYS A 175 0.99 15.00 14.08
CA CYS A 175 0.68 14.00 15.10
C CYS A 175 0.02 14.65 16.34
N GLN A 176 -1.11 15.33 16.17
CA GLN A 176 -1.79 16.05 17.25
C GLN A 176 -3.13 15.38 17.59
N ASP A 177 -3.52 15.47 18.86
CA ASP A 177 -4.86 15.02 19.28
C ASP A 177 -5.95 15.85 18.58
N LYS A 178 -7.10 15.25 18.31
CA LYS A 178 -8.28 15.84 17.66
C LYS A 178 -8.16 16.23 16.19
N VAL A 179 -7.03 16.01 15.53
CA VAL A 179 -6.96 16.06 14.06
C VAL A 179 -7.26 14.69 13.46
N LYS A 180 -7.70 14.64 12.21
CA LYS A 180 -8.07 13.38 11.55
C LYS A 180 -6.90 12.70 10.85
N TRP A 181 -5.92 13.49 10.45
CA TRP A 181 -4.81 13.05 9.60
C TRP A 181 -3.50 13.71 10.02
N THR A 182 -2.41 12.96 9.93
CA THR A 182 -1.07 13.56 9.88
C THR A 182 -0.89 14.36 8.59
N TYR A 183 0.17 15.17 8.45
CA TYR A 183 0.41 15.90 7.19
C TYR A 183 0.61 14.95 6.02
N PHE A 184 1.36 13.87 6.23
CA PHE A 184 1.56 12.86 5.21
C PHE A 184 0.28 12.08 4.92
N GLY A 185 -0.44 11.64 5.95
CA GLY A 185 -1.70 10.91 5.79
C GLY A 185 -2.78 11.69 5.05
N ASP A 186 -2.90 13.00 5.32
CA ASP A 186 -3.81 13.88 4.60
C ASP A 186 -3.41 14.03 3.12
N ALA A 187 -2.12 14.24 2.85
CA ALA A 187 -1.61 14.38 1.50
C ALA A 187 -1.73 13.06 0.70
N PHE A 188 -1.31 11.94 1.28
CA PHE A 188 -1.23 10.66 0.59
C PHE A 188 -2.58 9.95 0.51
N PHE A 189 -3.21 9.63 1.66
CA PHE A 189 -4.48 8.91 1.67
C PHE A 189 -5.66 9.79 1.30
N ASN A 190 -5.83 10.92 2.04
CA ASN A 190 -7.03 11.73 1.93
C ASN A 190 -7.08 12.59 0.66
N THR A 191 -5.94 12.91 0.05
CA THR A 191 -5.88 13.77 -1.15
C THR A 191 -5.47 12.95 -2.39
N ALA A 192 -4.23 12.49 -2.47
CA ALA A 192 -3.68 11.90 -3.68
C ALA A 192 -4.34 10.57 -4.05
N LEU A 193 -4.47 9.63 -3.12
CA LEU A 193 -5.10 8.33 -3.38
C LEU A 193 -6.59 8.40 -3.72
N ARG A 194 -7.27 9.51 -3.42
CA ARG A 194 -8.65 9.69 -3.91
C ARG A 194 -8.73 9.96 -5.40
N ARG A 195 -7.62 10.31 -6.04
CA ARG A 195 -7.55 10.67 -7.48
C ARG A 195 -6.96 9.55 -8.34
N THR A 196 -6.12 8.70 -7.77
CA THR A 196 -5.45 7.61 -8.48
C THR A 196 -5.35 6.35 -7.62
N ALA A 197 -5.32 5.17 -8.26
CA ALA A 197 -5.00 3.90 -7.61
C ALA A 197 -3.49 3.57 -7.68
N ASP A 198 -2.74 4.27 -8.53
CA ASP A 198 -1.28 4.13 -8.63
C ASP A 198 -0.62 4.78 -7.41
N LEU A 199 0.02 3.94 -6.57
CA LEU A 199 0.65 4.41 -5.34
C LEU A 199 1.88 5.29 -5.59
N ARG A 200 2.58 5.10 -6.70
CA ARG A 200 3.75 5.93 -7.05
C ARG A 200 3.32 7.32 -7.50
N GLN A 201 2.27 7.38 -8.30
CA GLN A 201 1.67 8.66 -8.70
C GLN A 201 1.11 9.39 -7.47
N ALA A 202 0.36 8.69 -6.61
CA ALA A 202 -0.16 9.25 -5.36
C ALA A 202 0.96 9.75 -4.44
N PHE A 203 2.06 8.99 -4.34
CA PHE A 203 3.22 9.38 -3.54
C PHE A 203 3.89 10.66 -4.06
N ASN A 204 4.08 10.78 -5.38
CA ASN A 204 4.70 11.98 -5.97
C ASN A 204 3.85 13.23 -5.72
N GLU A 205 2.52 13.13 -5.86
CA GLU A 205 1.60 14.21 -5.53
C GLU A 205 1.64 14.53 -4.02
N ALA A 206 1.56 13.52 -3.16
CA ALA A 206 1.60 13.71 -1.70
C ALA A 206 2.88 14.37 -1.23
N ARG A 207 4.03 13.96 -1.77
CA ARG A 207 5.34 14.57 -1.45
C ARG A 207 5.39 16.06 -1.80
N ALA A 208 4.80 16.46 -2.92
CA ALA A 208 4.70 17.86 -3.30
C ALA A 208 3.79 18.65 -2.33
N ILE A 209 2.65 18.10 -1.95
CA ILE A 209 1.72 18.71 -0.98
C ILE A 209 2.38 18.87 0.40
N VAL A 210 3.05 17.81 0.89
CA VAL A 210 3.77 17.86 2.17
C VAL A 210 4.83 18.96 2.14
N ARG A 211 5.66 18.99 1.11
CA ARG A 211 6.71 20.02 0.96
C ARG A 211 6.14 21.43 0.95
N GLN A 212 5.05 21.70 0.23
CA GLN A 212 4.41 23.01 0.22
C GLN A 212 3.90 23.40 1.60
N ARG A 213 3.31 22.45 2.34
CA ARG A 213 2.81 22.68 3.70
C ARG A 213 3.95 22.99 4.67
N GLU A 214 5.04 22.22 4.60
CA GLU A 214 6.24 22.44 5.41
C GLU A 214 6.88 23.80 5.16
N LEU A 215 7.00 24.20 3.90
CA LEU A 215 7.50 25.53 3.52
C LEU A 215 6.60 26.64 4.07
N HIS A 216 5.28 26.49 3.96
CA HIS A 216 4.31 27.47 4.47
C HIS A 216 4.43 27.68 5.97
N TYR A 217 4.67 26.62 6.73
CA TYR A 217 4.81 26.68 8.19
C TYR A 217 6.26 26.79 8.67
N HIS A 218 7.23 27.00 7.78
CA HIS A 218 8.67 27.10 8.09
C HIS A 218 9.21 25.88 8.87
N LEU A 219 8.73 24.68 8.53
CA LEU A 219 9.15 23.43 9.14
C LEU A 219 10.37 22.86 8.43
N VAL A 220 11.19 22.08 9.16
CA VAL A 220 12.25 21.29 8.58
C VAL A 220 11.62 20.22 7.67
N PRO A 221 12.09 20.06 6.41
CA PRO A 221 11.50 19.07 5.51
C PRO A 221 11.54 17.65 6.05
N SER A 222 10.40 16.94 6.02
CA SER A 222 10.31 15.54 6.42
C SER A 222 10.90 14.59 5.38
N ASN A 223 10.93 14.96 4.11
CA ASN A 223 11.46 14.20 2.98
C ASN A 223 10.81 12.80 2.86
N PRO A 224 9.51 12.68 2.56
CA PRO A 224 8.88 11.39 2.32
C PRO A 224 9.60 10.58 1.24
N GLN A 225 9.66 9.26 1.42
CA GLN A 225 10.43 8.37 0.55
C GLN A 225 9.60 7.17 0.07
N ILE A 226 10.01 6.61 -1.09
CA ILE A 226 9.45 5.39 -1.67
C ILE A 226 10.56 4.55 -2.27
N ALA A 227 10.51 3.23 -2.07
CA ALA A 227 11.49 2.30 -2.64
C ALA A 227 10.90 0.89 -2.85
N GLY A 228 11.51 0.11 -3.75
CA GLY A 228 11.15 -1.28 -4.03
C GLY A 228 9.93 -1.45 -4.92
N GLY A 229 9.33 -2.65 -4.94
CA GLY A 229 8.06 -2.96 -5.55
C GLY A 229 8.07 -3.21 -7.06
N LYS A 230 9.22 -3.48 -7.68
CA LYS A 230 9.32 -3.69 -9.14
C LYS A 230 8.40 -4.81 -9.64
N ASN A 231 8.33 -5.94 -8.93
CA ASN A 231 7.48 -7.07 -9.32
C ASN A 231 6.00 -6.77 -9.06
N ILE A 232 5.68 -5.90 -8.08
CA ILE A 232 4.32 -5.44 -7.82
C ILE A 232 3.83 -4.55 -8.96
N ASP A 233 4.64 -3.61 -9.40
CA ASP A 233 4.32 -2.73 -10.53
C ASP A 233 4.08 -3.56 -11.80
N ALA A 234 4.90 -4.57 -12.06
CA ALA A 234 4.74 -5.48 -13.19
C ALA A 234 3.44 -6.31 -13.10
N LEU A 235 3.10 -6.82 -11.91
CA LEU A 235 1.87 -7.58 -11.67
C LEU A 235 0.61 -6.76 -11.94
N LEU A 236 0.63 -5.47 -11.59
CA LEU A 236 -0.51 -4.57 -11.72
C LEU A 236 -0.54 -3.82 -13.07
N GLY A 237 0.46 -4.00 -13.92
CA GLY A 237 0.61 -3.20 -15.14
C GLY A 237 0.88 -1.71 -14.86
N GLU A 238 1.31 -1.40 -13.64
CA GLU A 238 1.73 -0.05 -13.25
C GLU A 238 3.11 0.20 -13.86
N THR A 239 3.21 1.12 -14.81
CA THR A 239 4.50 1.56 -15.32
C THR A 239 5.16 2.41 -14.25
N GLY A 240 6.23 1.90 -13.65
CA GLY A 240 7.07 2.68 -12.76
C GLY A 240 7.41 4.00 -13.44
N GLY A 241 6.93 5.11 -12.90
CA GLY A 241 7.16 6.46 -13.41
C GLY A 241 8.64 6.87 -13.28
N ALA A 242 9.50 6.20 -14.01
CA ALA A 242 10.84 6.66 -14.33
C ALA A 242 10.73 7.60 -15.53
N GLN A 243 10.19 8.80 -15.32
CA GLN A 243 10.58 9.90 -16.18
C GLN A 243 12.03 10.24 -15.83
N ALA A 244 12.93 9.66 -16.62
CA ALA A 244 14.27 10.18 -16.77
C ALA A 244 14.16 11.69 -17.00
N ILE A 245 14.70 12.48 -16.07
CA ILE A 245 15.00 13.89 -16.32
C ILE A 245 16.10 13.88 -17.39
N GLY A 246 15.67 13.96 -18.65
CA GLY A 246 16.55 14.20 -19.76
C GLY A 246 17.25 15.53 -19.53
N HIS A 247 18.53 15.48 -19.25
CA HIS A 247 19.42 16.61 -19.51
C HIS A 247 19.36 16.86 -20.99
N GLN A 248 18.72 17.94 -21.40
CA GLN A 248 19.02 18.57 -22.71
C GLN A 248 20.16 19.53 -22.52
N PRO A 249 21.07 19.57 -23.52
CA PRO A 249 22.32 20.35 -23.51
C PRO A 249 22.12 21.86 -23.52
#